data_a063c16d577a55757cd070faac89f1ea
#
_entry.id   a063c16d577a55757cd070faac89f1ea
#
_cell.length_a   1.000
_cell.length_b   1.000
_cell.length_c   1.000
_cell.angle_alpha   90.00
_cell.angle_beta   90.00
_cell.angle_gamma   90.00
#
_symmetry.space_group_name_H-M   'P 1'
#
loop_
_entity.id
_entity.type
_entity.pdbx_description
1 polymer ?
#
loop_
_entity_poly.entity_id
_entity_poly.type
_entity_poly.pdbx_seq_one_letter_code
_entity_poly.pdbx_strand_id
1 'polypeptide(L)'
;MNYNDIVVSNLNIYLHEVNILKSLLLFFNDDNLNNLKRFLLTKNNISIRLIDYFITKYSKYKKVMYLLNNEMFNVYCSYKQQLKQYQKHYFDPFSRGKRIPFFIDNTYIITTIGQLNFFKWFIDKKINEYIINNYEDIETELD
;
A
#
# COMPACT_ATOMS: atom_id res chain seq x y z
N MET A 1 4.74 -1.83 24.05
CA MET A 1 4.39 -0.69 23.18
C MET A 1 5.55 -0.41 22.25
N ASN A 2 5.32 -0.42 20.93
CA ASN A 2 6.37 -0.13 19.96
C ASN A 2 6.42 1.38 19.65
N TYR A 3 7.43 1.79 18.86
CA TYR A 3 7.59 3.21 18.53
C TYR A 3 6.39 3.80 17.80
N ASN A 4 5.72 3.02 16.95
CA ASN A 4 4.56 3.50 16.21
C ASN A 4 3.38 3.77 17.14
N ASP A 5 3.18 2.96 18.17
CA ASP A 5 2.14 3.21 19.16
C ASP A 5 2.37 4.54 19.88
N ILE A 6 3.63 4.82 20.23
CA ILE A 6 4.01 6.09 20.88
C ILE A 6 3.76 7.27 19.94
N VAL A 7 4.15 7.13 18.68
CA VAL A 7 3.94 8.18 17.66
C VAL A 7 2.46 8.47 17.49
N VAL A 8 1.63 7.43 17.33
CA VAL A 8 0.18 7.60 17.16
C VAL A 8 -0.44 8.33 18.35
N SER A 9 -0.02 8.01 19.58
CA SER A 9 -0.57 8.65 20.78
C SER A 9 -0.22 10.13 20.88
N ASN A 10 0.81 10.58 20.16
CA ASN A 10 1.26 11.99 20.18
C ASN A 10 0.85 12.78 18.94
N LEU A 11 0.21 12.15 17.95
CA LEU A 11 -0.25 12.84 16.76
C LEU A 11 -1.60 13.52 17.00
N ASN A 12 -1.73 14.70 16.41
CA ASN A 12 -3.05 15.39 16.37
C ASN A 12 -3.82 14.85 15.17
N ILE A 13 -4.60 13.80 15.39
CA ILE A 13 -5.36 13.13 14.34
C ILE A 13 -6.84 13.16 14.63
N TYR A 14 -7.65 13.11 13.56
CA TYR A 14 -9.10 13.04 13.69
C TYR A 14 -9.55 11.65 14.14
N LEU A 15 -10.69 11.59 14.83
CA LEU A 15 -11.20 10.32 15.37
C LEU A 15 -11.36 9.24 14.30
N HIS A 16 -11.83 9.61 13.11
CA HIS A 16 -12.01 8.62 12.03
C HIS A 16 -10.68 8.05 11.49
N GLU A 17 -9.57 8.78 11.68
CA GLU A 17 -8.24 8.28 11.30
C GLU A 17 -7.71 7.25 12.28
N VAL A 18 -8.16 7.27 13.52
CA VAL A 18 -7.71 6.34 14.57
C VAL A 18 -7.99 4.90 14.17
N ASN A 19 -9.17 4.63 13.64
CA ASN A 19 -9.54 3.27 13.24
C ASN A 19 -8.67 2.75 12.11
N ILE A 20 -8.35 3.60 11.14
CA ILE A 20 -7.44 3.23 10.05
C ILE A 20 -6.05 2.94 10.62
N LEU A 21 -5.52 3.81 11.47
CA LEU A 21 -4.20 3.64 12.09
C LEU A 21 -4.12 2.36 12.92
N LYS A 22 -5.15 2.05 13.71
CA LYS A 22 -5.18 0.80 14.48
C LYS A 22 -5.08 -0.42 13.59
N SER A 23 -5.82 -0.42 12.49
CA SER A 23 -5.79 -1.49 11.50
C SER A 23 -4.39 -1.62 10.87
N LEU A 24 -3.74 -0.49 10.56
CA LEU A 24 -2.41 -0.48 9.98
C LEU A 24 -1.36 -1.04 10.95
N LEU A 25 -1.44 -0.67 12.23
CA LEU A 25 -0.51 -1.16 13.24
C LEU A 25 -0.63 -2.67 13.45
N LEU A 26 -1.86 -3.19 13.37
CA LEU A 26 -2.09 -4.64 13.48
C LEU A 26 -1.58 -5.39 12.25
N PHE A 27 -1.72 -4.82 11.07
CA PHE A 27 -1.31 -5.47 9.83
C PHE A 27 0.20 -5.49 9.64
N PHE A 28 0.87 -4.35 9.91
CA PHE A 28 2.31 -4.22 9.68
C PHE A 28 3.11 -4.82 10.83
N ASN A 29 3.10 -6.14 10.88
CA ASN A 29 3.96 -6.94 11.75
C ASN A 29 5.21 -7.37 10.97
N ASP A 30 6.01 -8.30 11.52
CA ASP A 30 7.33 -8.67 11.00
C ASP A 30 7.35 -8.93 9.49
N ASP A 31 6.51 -9.85 9.00
CA ASP A 31 6.52 -10.24 7.58
C ASP A 31 5.99 -9.12 6.69
N ASN A 32 4.87 -8.52 7.09
CA ASN A 32 4.25 -7.45 6.30
C ASN A 32 5.10 -6.18 6.33
N LEU A 33 5.78 -5.93 7.43
CA LEU A 33 6.70 -4.81 7.56
C LEU A 33 7.88 -4.95 6.60
N ASN A 34 8.42 -6.16 6.44
CA ASN A 34 9.48 -6.42 5.46
C ASN A 34 9.04 -6.15 4.03
N ASN A 35 7.80 -6.51 3.69
CA ASN A 35 7.25 -6.19 2.37
C ASN A 35 7.10 -4.69 2.16
N LEU A 36 6.63 -3.96 3.18
CA LEU A 36 6.53 -2.51 3.12
C LEU A 36 7.90 -1.86 2.91
N LYS A 37 8.91 -2.32 3.66
CA LYS A 37 10.29 -1.87 3.58
C LYS A 37 10.83 -1.99 2.16
N ARG A 38 10.52 -3.09 1.49
CA ARG A 38 10.97 -3.34 0.12
C ARG A 38 10.52 -2.25 -0.85
N PHE A 39 9.30 -1.73 -0.68
CA PHE A 39 8.73 -0.75 -1.61
C PHE A 39 8.99 0.70 -1.21
N LEU A 40 9.10 0.99 0.08
CA LEU A 40 9.19 2.37 0.56
C LEU A 40 10.57 2.76 1.09
N LEU A 41 11.41 1.80 1.44
CA LEU A 41 12.72 2.10 2.03
C LEU A 41 13.89 1.65 1.17
N THR A 42 13.75 0.54 0.46
CA THR A 42 14.83 -0.06 -0.33
C THR A 42 14.71 0.33 -1.79
N LYS A 43 15.83 0.71 -2.43
CA LYS A 43 15.82 0.94 -3.87
C LYS A 43 15.57 -0.37 -4.62
N ASN A 44 14.64 -0.31 -5.58
CA ASN A 44 14.34 -1.44 -6.45
C ASN A 44 13.78 -0.93 -7.78
N ASN A 45 13.51 -1.83 -8.72
CA ASN A 45 13.00 -1.48 -10.04
C ASN A 45 11.52 -1.10 -10.05
N ILE A 46 10.82 -1.37 -8.95
CA ILE A 46 9.38 -1.16 -8.87
C ILE A 46 9.12 0.18 -8.19
N SER A 47 8.99 1.22 -9.00
CA SER A 47 8.70 2.56 -8.50
C SER A 47 7.22 2.70 -8.10
N ILE A 48 6.92 3.70 -7.28
CA ILE A 48 5.53 4.02 -6.95
C ILE A 48 4.77 4.42 -8.22
N ARG A 49 5.43 5.09 -9.16
CA ARG A 49 4.83 5.43 -10.45
C ARG A 49 4.41 4.17 -11.23
N LEU A 50 5.25 3.12 -11.22
CA LEU A 50 4.92 1.86 -11.86
C LEU A 50 3.73 1.19 -11.17
N ILE A 51 3.71 1.20 -9.84
CA ILE A 51 2.62 0.63 -9.05
C ILE A 51 1.31 1.36 -9.38
N ASP A 52 1.33 2.68 -9.36
CA ASP A 52 0.14 3.48 -9.68
C ASP A 52 -0.37 3.18 -11.09
N TYR A 53 0.53 3.16 -12.07
CA TYR A 53 0.19 2.81 -13.45
C TYR A 53 -0.43 1.40 -13.51
N PHE A 54 0.19 0.42 -12.87
CA PHE A 54 -0.32 -0.94 -12.86
C PHE A 54 -1.75 -1.01 -12.32
N ILE A 55 -1.98 -0.36 -11.20
CA ILE A 55 -3.28 -0.42 -10.52
C ILE A 55 -4.36 0.33 -11.30
N THR A 56 -4.06 1.53 -11.80
CA THR A 56 -5.08 2.41 -12.37
C THR A 56 -5.33 2.18 -13.85
N LYS A 57 -4.35 1.67 -14.58
CA LYS A 57 -4.44 1.54 -16.05
C LYS A 57 -4.21 0.11 -16.52
N TYR A 58 -3.05 -0.45 -16.23
CA TYR A 58 -2.68 -1.78 -16.72
C TYR A 58 -3.68 -2.86 -16.27
N SER A 59 -4.01 -2.89 -14.98
CA SER A 59 -4.90 -3.92 -14.43
C SER A 59 -6.30 -3.86 -15.04
N LYS A 60 -6.76 -2.66 -15.38
CA LYS A 60 -8.04 -2.45 -16.04
C LYS A 60 -7.99 -2.93 -17.49
N TYR A 61 -6.98 -2.47 -18.22
CA TYR A 61 -6.83 -2.76 -19.65
C TYR A 61 -6.57 -4.25 -19.90
N LYS A 62 -5.66 -4.85 -19.13
CA LYS A 62 -5.31 -6.26 -19.27
C LYS A 62 -6.23 -7.19 -18.49
N LYS A 63 -7.20 -6.65 -17.77
CA LYS A 63 -8.16 -7.43 -16.96
C LYS A 63 -7.45 -8.41 -16.03
N VAL A 64 -6.51 -7.89 -15.23
CA VAL A 64 -5.69 -8.70 -14.34
C VAL A 64 -6.52 -9.36 -13.25
N MET A 65 -6.50 -10.69 -13.24
CA MET A 65 -7.20 -11.51 -12.26
C MET A 65 -6.32 -12.69 -11.87
N TYR A 66 -6.42 -13.13 -10.62
CA TYR A 66 -5.72 -14.33 -10.16
C TYR A 66 -6.45 -14.95 -8.98
N LEU A 67 -6.13 -16.21 -8.67
CA LEU A 67 -6.69 -16.89 -7.51
C LEU A 67 -6.07 -16.35 -6.23
N LEU A 68 -6.93 -15.96 -5.29
CA LEU A 68 -6.54 -15.51 -3.96
C LEU A 68 -7.50 -16.16 -2.96
N ASN A 69 -6.97 -17.02 -2.08
CA ASN A 69 -7.78 -17.73 -1.08
C ASN A 69 -8.96 -18.48 -1.71
N ASN A 70 -8.70 -19.17 -2.82
CA ASN A 70 -9.68 -19.98 -3.58
C ASN A 70 -10.77 -19.18 -4.29
N GLU A 71 -10.63 -17.87 -4.39
CA GLU A 71 -11.55 -17.00 -5.14
C GLU A 71 -10.79 -16.21 -6.18
N MET A 72 -11.45 -15.88 -7.29
CA MET A 72 -10.86 -15.03 -8.31
C MET A 72 -10.83 -13.59 -7.82
N PHE A 73 -9.63 -13.02 -7.75
CA PHE A 73 -9.40 -11.65 -7.34
C PHE A 73 -9.16 -10.77 -8.57
N ASN A 74 -10.00 -9.76 -8.76
CA ASN A 74 -9.85 -8.78 -9.84
C ASN A 74 -9.21 -7.52 -9.25
N VAL A 75 -7.99 -7.21 -9.69
CA VAL A 75 -7.20 -6.11 -9.11
C VAL A 75 -7.92 -4.76 -9.27
N TYR A 76 -8.34 -4.44 -10.48
CA TYR A 76 -8.96 -3.12 -10.74
C TYR A 76 -10.29 -2.95 -10.01
N CYS A 77 -11.12 -3.98 -10.02
CA CYS A 77 -12.41 -3.93 -9.32
C CYS A 77 -12.21 -3.74 -7.80
N SER A 78 -11.24 -4.44 -7.22
CA SER A 78 -10.91 -4.30 -5.81
C SER A 78 -10.40 -2.89 -5.51
N TYR A 79 -9.54 -2.35 -6.37
CA TYR A 79 -9.04 -0.99 -6.24
C TYR A 79 -10.19 0.03 -6.21
N LYS A 80 -11.15 -0.10 -7.12
CA LYS A 80 -12.31 0.81 -7.16
C LYS A 80 -13.16 0.73 -5.91
N GLN A 81 -13.30 -0.48 -5.34
CA GLN A 81 -14.01 -0.66 -4.08
C GLN A 81 -13.29 0.04 -2.93
N GLN A 82 -11.96 -0.06 -2.89
CA GLN A 82 -11.16 0.63 -1.87
C GLN A 82 -11.29 2.15 -1.99
N LEU A 83 -11.24 2.67 -3.20
CA LEU A 83 -11.42 4.12 -3.42
C LEU A 83 -12.79 4.60 -2.97
N LYS A 84 -13.83 3.78 -3.18
CA LYS A 84 -15.18 4.12 -2.75
C LYS A 84 -15.27 4.16 -1.22
N GLN A 85 -14.57 3.25 -0.54
CA GLN A 85 -14.58 3.16 0.92
C GLN A 85 -13.76 4.27 1.57
N TYR A 86 -12.56 4.53 1.07
CA TYR A 86 -11.59 5.41 1.74
C TYR A 86 -11.39 6.76 1.06
N GLN A 87 -11.76 6.89 -0.21
CA GLN A 87 -11.48 8.04 -1.05
C GLN A 87 -9.95 8.22 -1.23
N LYS A 88 -9.57 9.10 -2.16
CA LYS A 88 -8.16 9.28 -2.53
C LYS A 88 -7.30 9.78 -1.37
N HIS A 89 -7.89 10.52 -0.45
CA HIS A 89 -7.17 11.08 0.70
C HIS A 89 -6.59 9.98 1.61
N TYR A 90 -7.30 8.86 1.74
CA TYR A 90 -6.89 7.76 2.63
C TYR A 90 -6.50 6.49 1.87
N PHE A 91 -6.32 6.58 0.56
CA PHE A 91 -5.94 5.41 -0.25
C PHE A 91 -5.18 5.86 -1.49
N ASP A 92 -3.87 6.07 -1.34
CA ASP A 92 -3.05 6.66 -2.40
C ASP A 92 -1.60 6.12 -2.28
N PRO A 93 -1.03 5.54 -3.36
CA PRO A 93 0.34 5.03 -3.29
C PRO A 93 1.38 6.12 -3.08
N PHE A 94 1.04 7.38 -3.41
CA PHE A 94 1.93 8.52 -3.21
C PHE A 94 1.76 9.09 -1.81
N SER A 95 2.82 9.71 -1.28
CA SER A 95 2.82 10.28 0.05
C SER A 95 2.33 11.74 -0.01
N ARG A 96 1.04 11.92 -0.31
CA ARG A 96 0.39 13.25 -0.39
C ARG A 96 -0.53 13.44 0.82
N GLY A 97 -0.60 14.68 1.35
CA GLY A 97 -1.40 15.00 2.51
C GLY A 97 -0.56 15.09 3.78
N LYS A 98 -1.21 14.90 4.93
CA LYS A 98 -0.56 15.00 6.24
C LYS A 98 0.50 13.91 6.42
N ARG A 99 1.74 14.32 6.61
CA ARG A 99 2.87 13.42 6.78
C ARG A 99 3.03 12.97 8.21
N ILE A 100 3.35 11.70 8.39
CA ILE A 100 3.60 11.10 9.69
C ILE A 100 4.87 10.24 9.61
N PRO A 101 5.64 10.11 10.71
CA PRO A 101 6.72 9.15 10.78
C PRO A 101 6.17 7.74 11.03
N PHE A 102 6.75 6.75 10.40
CA PHE A 102 6.42 5.35 10.61
C PHE A 102 7.71 4.55 10.76
N PHE A 103 7.89 3.91 11.90
CA PHE A 103 9.14 3.21 12.22
C PHE A 103 9.18 1.81 11.61
N ILE A 104 10.31 1.52 10.97
CA ILE A 104 10.61 0.22 10.37
C ILE A 104 11.98 -0.21 10.91
N ASP A 105 12.01 -1.24 11.77
CA ASP A 105 13.22 -1.70 12.46
C ASP A 105 13.87 -0.52 13.21
N ASN A 106 15.13 -0.20 12.93
CA ASN A 106 15.89 0.84 13.61
C ASN A 106 15.85 2.18 12.88
N THR A 107 14.98 2.33 11.90
CA THR A 107 14.83 3.55 11.11
C THR A 107 13.37 3.93 10.99
N TYR A 108 13.09 5.00 10.24
CA TYR A 108 11.72 5.39 9.98
C TYR A 108 11.59 5.98 8.59
N ILE A 109 10.38 5.98 8.09
CA ILE A 109 10.02 6.66 6.84
C ILE A 109 9.04 7.78 7.17
N ILE A 110 9.02 8.79 6.33
CA ILE A 110 7.97 9.80 6.35
C ILE A 110 6.95 9.40 5.31
N THR A 111 5.72 9.19 5.76
CA THR A 111 4.65 8.64 4.93
C THR A 111 3.33 9.35 5.23
N THR A 112 2.23 8.80 4.76
CA THR A 112 0.88 9.27 5.09
C THR A 112 0.01 8.07 5.43
N ILE A 113 -1.10 8.32 6.12
CA ILE A 113 -2.09 7.27 6.39
C ILE A 113 -2.59 6.65 5.09
N GLY A 114 -2.83 7.50 4.07
CA GLY A 114 -3.28 7.02 2.76
C GLY A 114 -2.29 6.10 2.07
N GLN A 115 -1.00 6.40 2.14
CA GLN A 115 0.04 5.56 1.56
C GLN A 115 0.14 4.22 2.28
N LEU A 116 0.15 4.24 3.60
CA LEU A 116 0.19 3.00 4.40
C LEU A 116 -1.04 2.14 4.15
N ASN A 117 -2.22 2.76 4.06
CA ASN A 117 -3.47 2.05 3.81
C ASN A 117 -3.48 1.42 2.42
N PHE A 118 -2.95 2.12 1.42
CA PHE A 118 -2.77 1.57 0.07
C PHE A 118 -1.86 0.35 0.10
N PHE A 119 -0.70 0.44 0.74
CA PHE A 119 0.26 -0.66 0.77
C PHE A 119 -0.23 -1.83 1.62
N LYS A 120 -1.06 -1.60 2.63
CA LYS A 120 -1.72 -2.69 3.35
C LYS A 120 -2.55 -3.54 2.39
N TRP A 121 -3.42 -2.91 1.59
CA TRP A 121 -4.23 -3.61 0.60
C TRP A 121 -3.35 -4.29 -0.45
N PHE A 122 -2.35 -3.59 -0.94
CA PHE A 122 -1.42 -4.04 -1.95
C PHE A 122 -0.70 -5.33 -1.53
N ILE A 123 -0.24 -5.39 -0.30
CA ILE A 123 0.47 -6.54 0.26
C ILE A 123 -0.52 -7.65 0.65
N ASP A 124 -1.62 -7.29 1.31
CA ASP A 124 -2.63 -8.24 1.75
C ASP A 124 -3.22 -9.04 0.58
N LYS A 125 -3.45 -8.38 -0.55
CA LYS A 125 -4.00 -9.02 -1.75
C LYS A 125 -2.92 -9.60 -2.67
N LYS A 126 -1.68 -9.63 -2.23
CA LYS A 126 -0.53 -10.21 -2.96
C LYS A 126 -0.29 -9.58 -4.33
N ILE A 127 -0.69 -8.31 -4.48
CA ILE A 127 -0.46 -7.56 -5.71
C ILE A 127 1.05 -7.34 -5.91
N ASN A 128 1.79 -7.16 -4.81
CA ASN A 128 3.25 -7.06 -4.84
C ASN A 128 3.89 -8.27 -5.52
N GLU A 129 3.40 -9.48 -5.22
CA GLU A 129 3.93 -10.71 -5.84
C GLU A 129 3.61 -10.75 -7.33
N TYR A 130 2.41 -10.35 -7.71
CA TYR A 130 2.03 -10.31 -9.12
C TYR A 130 2.92 -9.35 -9.93
N ILE A 131 3.15 -8.15 -9.41
CA ILE A 131 3.99 -7.16 -10.10
C ILE A 131 5.42 -7.67 -10.23
N ILE A 132 5.98 -8.26 -9.18
CA ILE A 132 7.34 -8.81 -9.21
C ILE A 132 7.45 -9.89 -10.28
N ASN A 133 6.48 -10.80 -10.34
CA ASN A 133 6.51 -11.92 -11.27
C ASN A 133 6.22 -11.53 -12.72
N ASN A 134 5.62 -10.35 -12.95
CA ASN A 134 5.23 -9.89 -14.27
C ASN A 134 5.84 -8.52 -14.60
N TYR A 135 6.95 -8.19 -13.96
CA TYR A 135 7.56 -6.87 -14.04
C TYR A 135 7.87 -6.43 -15.47
N GLU A 136 8.46 -7.31 -16.27
CA GLU A 136 8.89 -6.97 -17.63
C GLU A 136 7.69 -6.61 -18.53
N ASP A 137 6.62 -7.37 -18.43
CA ASP A 137 5.40 -7.11 -19.20
C ASP A 137 4.78 -5.76 -18.81
N ILE A 138 4.74 -5.49 -17.51
CA ILE A 138 4.14 -4.26 -16.99
C ILE A 138 5.00 -3.05 -17.36
N GLU A 139 6.31 -3.16 -17.16
CA GLU A 139 7.26 -2.07 -17.42
C GLU A 139 7.27 -1.69 -18.90
N THR A 140 7.17 -2.67 -19.78
CA THR A 140 7.16 -2.45 -21.24
C THR A 140 5.97 -1.58 -21.66
N GLU A 141 4.84 -1.68 -20.97
CA GLU A 141 3.62 -0.94 -21.30
C GLU A 141 3.54 0.43 -20.60
N LEU A 142 4.50 0.73 -19.71
CA LEU A 142 4.44 1.95 -18.88
C LEU A 142 4.50 3.24 -19.68
N ASP A 143 5.08 3.28 -20.83
CA ASP A 143 5.28 4.52 -21.62
C ASP A 143 3.99 5.18 -22.11
#